data_2b7110d614ef62142825ae314d4d584b
#
_entry.id   2b7110d614ef62142825ae314d4d584b
#
_cell.length_a   1.000
_cell.length_b   1.000
_cell.length_c   1.000
_cell.angle_alpha   90.00
_cell.angle_beta   90.00
_cell.angle_gamma   90.00
#
_symmetry.space_group_name_H-M   'P 1'
#
loop_
_entity.id
_entity.type
_entity.pdbx_description
1 polymer ?
#
loop_
_entity_poly.entity_id
_entity_poly.type
_entity_poly.pdbx_seq_one_letter_code
_entity_poly.pdbx_strand_id
1 'polypeptide(L)'
;MRRNPTTFVGLAGSAVAVLGAYGVMHRLGRTSGSTRQERARALPGDELIPSATFVTNHAATLPAPPEQVWSWLTQLGWHRGGWYTPRWVDLLLFPGNWPSADRLDPDLMRDLRPGDTIPDGPPGTAEFVVELAERPRVLVLHSRTHIPPGWDERFGAALDWVWTFTLDPVDLGSTRMLVRNRGAVEPGWLDLGYRAAITPADHIMTRGMFRGLERRVRQAATS
;
A
#
# COMPACT_ATOMS: atom_id res chain seq x y z
N MET A 1 27.34 -42.27 -12.70
CA MET A 1 27.15 -40.87 -13.04
C MET A 1 27.76 -40.01 -11.91
N ARG A 2 28.94 -39.44 -12.14
CA ARG A 2 29.60 -38.51 -11.17
C ARG A 2 28.95 -37.15 -11.30
N ARG A 3 28.20 -36.71 -10.27
CA ARG A 3 27.65 -35.37 -10.18
C ARG A 3 28.81 -34.36 -9.96
N ASN A 4 28.95 -33.38 -10.87
CA ASN A 4 30.01 -32.36 -10.81
C ASN A 4 29.83 -31.47 -9.58
N PRO A 5 30.83 -31.40 -8.67
CA PRO A 5 30.73 -30.59 -7.45
C PRO A 5 30.56 -29.08 -7.74
N THR A 6 31.06 -28.60 -8.87
CA THR A 6 30.91 -27.18 -9.29
C THR A 6 29.47 -26.75 -9.55
N THR A 7 28.60 -27.67 -10.03
CA THR A 7 27.18 -27.39 -10.26
C THR A 7 26.42 -27.23 -8.93
N PHE A 8 26.79 -27.98 -7.89
CA PHE A 8 26.20 -27.92 -6.57
C PHE A 8 26.54 -26.61 -5.84
N VAL A 9 27.80 -26.15 -5.95
CA VAL A 9 28.26 -24.89 -5.35
C VAL A 9 27.59 -23.69 -6.02
N GLY A 10 27.39 -23.72 -7.34
CA GLY A 10 26.69 -22.67 -8.07
C GLY A 10 25.21 -22.56 -7.69
N LEU A 11 24.51 -23.69 -7.56
CA LEU A 11 23.09 -23.71 -7.13
C LEU A 11 22.91 -23.26 -5.69
N ALA A 12 23.79 -23.65 -4.77
CA ALA A 12 23.74 -23.22 -3.37
C ALA A 12 24.01 -21.71 -3.25
N GLY A 13 24.98 -21.17 -3.99
CA GLY A 13 25.27 -19.73 -4.04
C GLY A 13 24.09 -18.90 -4.55
N SER A 14 23.43 -19.38 -5.62
CA SER A 14 22.23 -18.71 -6.16
C SER A 14 21.06 -18.74 -5.19
N ALA A 15 20.82 -19.85 -4.50
CA ALA A 15 19.76 -19.96 -3.50
C ALA A 15 19.96 -18.99 -2.33
N VAL A 16 21.20 -18.88 -1.81
CA VAL A 16 21.56 -17.94 -0.74
C VAL A 16 21.35 -16.49 -1.18
N ALA A 17 21.72 -16.15 -2.42
CA ALA A 17 21.52 -14.79 -2.95
C ALA A 17 20.03 -14.44 -3.08
N VAL A 18 19.20 -15.37 -3.58
CA VAL A 18 17.74 -15.19 -3.70
C VAL A 18 17.08 -15.03 -2.32
N LEU A 19 17.42 -15.90 -1.36
CA LEU A 19 16.91 -15.81 0.00
C LEU A 19 17.36 -14.51 0.70
N GLY A 20 18.60 -14.08 0.49
CA GLY A 20 19.12 -12.82 1.00
C GLY A 20 18.36 -11.62 0.40
N ALA A 21 18.15 -11.59 -0.90
CA ALA A 21 17.38 -10.56 -1.58
C ALA A 21 15.93 -10.52 -1.09
N TYR A 22 15.30 -11.68 -0.95
CA TYR A 22 13.95 -11.78 -0.38
C TYR A 22 13.90 -11.25 1.06
N GLY A 23 14.85 -11.62 1.91
CA GLY A 23 14.94 -11.12 3.29
C GLY A 23 15.09 -9.61 3.37
N VAL A 24 15.91 -9.01 2.48
CA VAL A 24 16.06 -7.55 2.36
C VAL A 24 14.74 -6.91 1.91
N MET A 25 14.10 -7.45 0.87
CA MET A 25 12.81 -6.95 0.39
C MET A 25 11.73 -7.04 1.44
N HIS A 26 11.68 -8.15 2.19
CA HIS A 26 10.73 -8.33 3.28
C HIS A 26 10.97 -7.35 4.43
N ARG A 27 12.24 -7.07 4.78
CA ARG A 27 12.58 -6.04 5.78
C ARG A 27 12.19 -4.63 5.31
N LEU A 28 12.53 -4.28 4.06
CA LEU A 28 12.15 -3.00 3.46
C LEU A 28 10.64 -2.87 3.36
N GLY A 29 9.93 -3.96 3.02
CA GLY A 29 8.48 -4.04 2.97
C GLY A 29 7.80 -3.73 4.30
N ARG A 30 8.48 -3.90 5.41
CA ARG A 30 7.92 -3.60 6.73
C ARG A 30 8.16 -2.18 7.24
N THR A 31 9.23 -1.50 6.81
CA THR A 31 9.71 -0.30 7.52
C THR A 31 10.32 0.78 6.62
N SER A 32 10.15 0.69 5.29
CA SER A 32 10.82 1.58 4.36
C SER A 32 10.52 3.07 4.61
N GLY A 33 11.59 3.85 4.82
CA GLY A 33 11.51 5.29 5.03
C GLY A 33 10.93 5.74 6.38
N SER A 34 10.33 4.83 7.17
CA SER A 34 9.76 5.16 8.48
C SER A 34 10.79 5.10 9.61
N THR A 35 10.72 6.03 10.55
CA THR A 35 11.54 6.06 11.78
C THR A 35 10.98 5.09 12.82
N ARG A 36 11.79 4.78 13.85
CA ARG A 36 11.33 3.97 14.99
C ARG A 36 10.17 4.64 15.73
N GLN A 37 10.22 5.98 15.89
CA GLN A 37 9.19 6.75 16.56
C GLN A 37 7.86 6.72 15.78
N GLU A 38 7.89 6.88 14.45
CA GLU A 38 6.69 6.80 13.60
C GLU A 38 6.04 5.41 13.69
N ARG A 39 6.84 4.36 13.72
CA ARG A 39 6.33 2.99 13.87
C ARG A 39 5.72 2.69 15.23
N ALA A 40 6.22 3.33 16.29
CA ALA A 40 5.73 3.16 17.66
C ALA A 40 4.50 4.05 17.97
N ARG A 41 4.22 5.06 17.15
CA ARG A 41 3.06 5.95 17.31
C ARG A 41 1.78 5.17 17.04
N ALA A 42 0.79 5.27 17.94
CA ALA A 42 -0.57 4.83 17.65
C ALA A 42 -1.18 5.71 16.56
N LEU A 43 -1.80 5.10 15.58
CA LEU A 43 -2.49 5.78 14.48
C LEU A 43 -3.98 5.45 14.50
N PRO A 44 -4.85 6.38 14.04
CA PRO A 44 -6.24 6.06 13.80
C PRO A 44 -6.37 4.82 12.89
N GLY A 45 -7.29 3.92 13.23
CA GLY A 45 -7.48 2.65 12.54
C GLY A 45 -6.66 1.48 13.11
N ASP A 46 -5.67 1.71 13.98
CA ASP A 46 -4.94 0.62 14.65
C ASP A 46 -5.87 -0.23 15.53
N GLU A 47 -6.89 0.40 16.10
CA GLU A 47 -7.91 -0.22 16.94
C GLU A 47 -8.87 -1.15 16.20
N LEU A 48 -9.02 -0.99 14.89
CA LEU A 48 -9.90 -1.83 14.07
C LEU A 48 -9.37 -3.26 13.97
N ILE A 49 -8.05 -3.45 14.01
CA ILE A 49 -7.41 -4.77 13.98
C ILE A 49 -6.36 -4.86 15.09
N PRO A 50 -6.76 -5.00 16.38
CA PRO A 50 -5.81 -5.05 17.50
C PRO A 50 -4.82 -6.21 17.38
N SER A 51 -5.28 -7.36 16.89
CA SER A 51 -4.51 -8.60 16.71
C SER A 51 -3.99 -8.78 15.29
N ALA A 52 -3.58 -7.70 14.62
CA ALA A 52 -3.04 -7.77 13.26
C ALA A 52 -1.85 -8.76 13.19
N THR A 53 -1.89 -9.66 12.20
CA THR A 53 -0.83 -10.65 11.94
C THR A 53 0.30 -10.07 11.12
N PHE A 54 0.03 -9.01 10.35
CA PHE A 54 1.05 -8.23 9.67
C PHE A 54 0.85 -6.73 9.85
N VAL A 55 1.97 -6.01 9.94
CA VAL A 55 2.01 -4.54 9.98
C VAL A 55 3.17 -4.06 9.14
N THR A 56 2.90 -3.14 8.22
CA THR A 56 3.93 -2.42 7.47
C THR A 56 3.83 -0.93 7.72
N ASN A 57 4.95 -0.23 7.66
CA ASN A 57 5.02 1.21 7.87
C ASN A 57 5.99 1.82 6.86
N HIS A 58 5.49 2.67 5.99
CA HIS A 58 6.29 3.38 5.00
C HIS A 58 6.12 4.87 5.18
N ALA A 59 7.19 5.62 4.96
CA ALA A 59 7.10 7.07 5.05
C ALA A 59 7.99 7.76 4.03
N ALA A 60 7.52 8.92 3.57
CA ALA A 60 8.27 9.83 2.71
C ALA A 60 7.92 11.28 3.04
N THR A 61 8.85 12.20 2.76
CA THR A 61 8.56 13.62 2.79
C THR A 61 8.28 14.07 1.37
N LEU A 62 7.08 14.63 1.15
CA LEU A 62 6.62 15.15 -0.13
C LEU A 62 6.78 16.66 -0.17
N PRO A 63 7.22 17.26 -1.29
CA PRO A 63 7.47 18.70 -1.41
C PRO A 63 6.17 19.46 -1.77
N ALA A 64 5.19 19.38 -0.89
CA ALA A 64 3.90 20.06 -1.00
C ALA A 64 3.23 20.15 0.37
N PRO A 65 2.38 21.15 0.65
CA PRO A 65 1.59 21.23 1.86
C PRO A 65 0.56 20.08 1.93
N PRO A 66 0.07 19.72 3.14
CA PRO A 66 -0.85 18.61 3.33
C PRO A 66 -2.12 18.70 2.47
N GLU A 67 -2.66 19.89 2.26
CA GLU A 67 -3.86 20.13 1.46
C GLU A 67 -3.68 19.71 0.00
N GLN A 68 -2.51 19.99 -0.56
CA GLN A 68 -2.19 19.59 -1.93
C GLN A 68 -2.01 18.07 -2.04
N VAL A 69 -1.34 17.45 -1.08
CA VAL A 69 -1.20 15.99 -1.04
C VAL A 69 -2.56 15.32 -0.84
N TRP A 70 -3.40 15.87 0.03
CA TRP A 70 -4.76 15.38 0.30
C TRP A 70 -5.61 15.32 -0.97
N SER A 71 -5.55 16.33 -1.82
CA SER A 71 -6.30 16.35 -3.08
C SER A 71 -5.98 15.13 -3.98
N TRP A 72 -4.76 14.62 -3.93
CA TRP A 72 -4.40 13.39 -4.63
C TRP A 72 -4.95 12.13 -3.92
N LEU A 73 -5.05 12.14 -2.59
CA LEU A 73 -5.61 10.99 -1.87
C LEU A 73 -7.11 10.85 -2.10
N THR A 74 -7.85 11.95 -2.30
CA THR A 74 -9.30 11.89 -2.53
C THR A 74 -9.69 11.20 -3.81
N GLN A 75 -8.82 11.14 -4.81
CA GLN A 75 -9.11 10.49 -6.09
C GLN A 75 -8.49 9.09 -6.25
N LEU A 76 -7.90 8.51 -5.19
CA LEU A 76 -7.40 7.13 -5.22
C LEU A 76 -8.48 6.14 -5.69
N GLY A 77 -8.05 5.04 -6.29
CA GLY A 77 -8.88 3.88 -6.59
C GLY A 77 -8.92 3.47 -8.04
N TRP A 78 -9.52 2.30 -8.25
CA TRP A 78 -9.75 1.68 -9.56
C TRP A 78 -10.71 2.52 -10.40
N HIS A 79 -10.36 2.75 -11.67
CA HIS A 79 -11.08 3.62 -12.61
C HIS A 79 -11.36 5.03 -12.04
N ARG A 80 -10.45 5.49 -11.18
CA ARG A 80 -10.38 6.84 -10.62
C ARG A 80 -8.98 7.40 -10.90
N GLY A 81 -8.35 8.08 -9.92
CA GLY A 81 -6.98 8.55 -10.04
C GLY A 81 -5.90 7.45 -10.03
N GLY A 82 -6.27 6.21 -9.78
CA GLY A 82 -5.32 5.09 -9.62
C GLY A 82 -4.58 5.14 -8.28
N TRP A 83 -3.46 4.42 -8.17
CA TRP A 83 -2.65 4.32 -6.95
C TRP A 83 -1.31 5.06 -7.07
N TYR A 84 -1.11 5.81 -8.15
CA TYR A 84 0.11 6.59 -8.46
C TYR A 84 1.37 5.74 -8.58
N THR A 85 1.21 4.46 -8.80
CA THR A 85 2.28 3.50 -9.02
C THR A 85 2.85 3.61 -10.44
N PRO A 86 4.07 3.11 -10.69
CA PRO A 86 4.61 3.02 -12.05
C PRO A 86 3.73 2.12 -12.93
N ARG A 87 3.61 2.44 -14.22
CA ARG A 87 2.75 1.72 -15.18
C ARG A 87 2.93 0.19 -15.18
N TRP A 88 4.18 -0.28 -15.01
CA TRP A 88 4.43 -1.72 -14.96
C TRP A 88 3.88 -2.40 -13.69
N VAL A 89 3.81 -1.66 -12.57
CA VAL A 89 3.17 -2.13 -11.33
C VAL A 89 1.65 -2.19 -11.54
N ASP A 90 1.06 -1.14 -12.14
CA ASP A 90 -0.38 -1.10 -12.45
C ASP A 90 -0.77 -2.30 -13.33
N LEU A 91 0.02 -2.59 -14.39
CA LEU A 91 -0.25 -3.72 -15.29
C LEU A 91 -0.11 -5.09 -14.60
N LEU A 92 0.78 -5.19 -13.61
CA LEU A 92 1.02 -6.44 -12.89
C LEU A 92 -0.03 -6.70 -11.79
N LEU A 93 -0.33 -5.68 -11.00
CA LEU A 93 -1.18 -5.80 -9.81
C LEU A 93 -2.65 -5.45 -10.10
N PHE A 94 -2.89 -4.57 -11.06
CA PHE A 94 -4.22 -4.04 -11.39
C PHE A 94 -4.49 -4.16 -12.90
N PRO A 95 -4.45 -5.38 -13.47
CA PRO A 95 -4.68 -5.56 -14.90
C PRO A 95 -6.08 -5.08 -15.28
N GLY A 96 -6.18 -4.19 -16.29
CA GLY A 96 -7.44 -3.58 -16.71
C GLY A 96 -7.75 -2.24 -16.04
N ASN A 97 -6.97 -1.79 -15.05
CA ASN A 97 -7.11 -0.44 -14.53
C ASN A 97 -6.62 0.62 -15.53
N TRP A 98 -7.18 1.82 -15.43
CA TRP A 98 -6.65 2.97 -16.15
C TRP A 98 -5.26 3.33 -15.63
N PRO A 99 -4.41 3.97 -16.48
CA PRO A 99 -3.18 4.57 -15.98
C PRO A 99 -3.49 5.55 -14.85
N SER A 100 -2.64 5.58 -13.84
CA SER A 100 -2.77 6.57 -12.77
C SER A 100 -2.79 7.99 -13.32
N ALA A 101 -3.79 8.78 -12.93
CA ALA A 101 -4.02 10.14 -13.40
C ALA A 101 -2.81 11.05 -13.13
N ASP A 102 -2.42 11.86 -14.13
CA ASP A 102 -1.33 12.84 -14.00
C ASP A 102 -1.83 14.25 -13.64
N ARG A 103 -3.15 14.43 -13.54
CA ARG A 103 -3.80 15.69 -13.13
C ARG A 103 -4.91 15.39 -12.13
N LEU A 104 -5.21 16.39 -11.32
CA LEU A 104 -6.39 16.34 -10.45
C LEU A 104 -7.64 16.46 -11.31
N ASP A 105 -8.61 15.59 -11.02
CA ASP A 105 -9.93 15.59 -11.65
C ASP A 105 -10.92 16.27 -10.69
N PRO A 106 -11.50 17.42 -11.08
CA PRO A 106 -12.47 18.13 -10.25
C PRO A 106 -13.66 17.27 -9.81
N ASP A 107 -14.09 16.32 -10.65
CA ASP A 107 -15.23 15.45 -10.35
C ASP A 107 -14.90 14.41 -9.28
N LEU A 108 -13.62 14.11 -9.08
CA LEU A 108 -13.13 13.20 -8.04
C LEU A 108 -12.66 13.92 -6.77
N MET A 109 -12.51 15.26 -6.81
CA MET A 109 -12.07 16.07 -5.68
C MET A 109 -13.21 16.40 -4.70
N ARG A 110 -13.97 15.37 -4.32
CA ARG A 110 -15.02 15.50 -3.30
C ARG A 110 -14.48 15.19 -1.91
N ASP A 111 -15.12 15.74 -0.89
CA ASP A 111 -14.82 15.36 0.48
C ASP A 111 -15.22 13.89 0.69
N LEU A 112 -14.25 13.08 1.09
CA LEU A 112 -14.48 11.71 1.50
C LEU A 112 -15.16 11.71 2.88
N ARG A 113 -16.10 10.78 3.07
CA ARG A 113 -16.85 10.62 4.32
C ARG A 113 -16.79 9.18 4.78
N PRO A 114 -16.86 8.91 6.07
CA PRO A 114 -17.05 7.55 6.56
C PRO A 114 -18.23 6.86 5.87
N GLY A 115 -18.00 5.63 5.40
CA GLY A 115 -18.95 4.84 4.60
C GLY A 115 -18.79 5.00 3.08
N ASP A 116 -18.07 6.00 2.57
CA ASP A 116 -17.74 6.05 1.14
C ASP A 116 -16.89 4.84 0.74
N THR A 117 -17.05 4.36 -0.50
CA THR A 117 -16.24 3.27 -1.04
C THR A 117 -15.20 3.77 -2.03
N ILE A 118 -14.01 3.18 -1.97
CA ILE A 118 -12.91 3.38 -2.92
C ILE A 118 -12.66 2.02 -3.59
N PRO A 119 -13.01 1.86 -4.87
CA PRO A 119 -12.82 0.58 -5.56
C PRO A 119 -11.32 0.29 -5.76
N ASP A 120 -10.93 -0.98 -5.57
CA ASP A 120 -9.57 -1.49 -5.81
C ASP A 120 -9.54 -2.63 -6.84
N GLY A 121 -10.64 -2.82 -7.53
CA GLY A 121 -10.80 -3.80 -8.60
C GLY A 121 -12.08 -3.58 -9.39
N PRO A 122 -12.38 -4.48 -10.33
CA PRO A 122 -13.65 -4.47 -11.03
C PRO A 122 -14.85 -4.45 -10.08
N PRO A 123 -16.01 -3.90 -10.50
CA PRO A 123 -17.21 -3.85 -9.66
C PRO A 123 -17.56 -5.20 -9.03
N GLY A 124 -17.83 -5.20 -7.72
CA GLY A 124 -18.18 -6.41 -6.96
C GLY A 124 -16.98 -7.30 -6.57
N THR A 125 -15.75 -6.80 -6.72
CA THR A 125 -14.55 -7.51 -6.29
C THR A 125 -13.93 -6.82 -5.07
N ALA A 126 -12.76 -6.20 -5.21
CA ALA A 126 -12.04 -5.56 -4.12
C ALA A 126 -12.40 -4.08 -3.98
N GLU A 127 -12.66 -3.65 -2.75
CA GLU A 127 -12.91 -2.24 -2.41
C GLU A 127 -12.46 -1.94 -0.99
N PHE A 128 -12.22 -0.67 -0.73
CA PHE A 128 -12.03 -0.12 0.61
C PHE A 128 -13.23 0.72 1.00
N VAL A 129 -13.62 0.65 2.26
CA VAL A 129 -14.56 1.57 2.90
C VAL A 129 -13.75 2.63 3.64
N VAL A 130 -14.14 3.89 3.52
CA VAL A 130 -13.57 4.98 4.30
C VAL A 130 -14.09 4.87 5.74
N GLU A 131 -13.21 4.63 6.70
CA GLU A 131 -13.54 4.61 8.13
C GLU A 131 -13.39 6.00 8.77
N LEU A 132 -12.37 6.74 8.32
CA LEU A 132 -12.08 8.09 8.80
C LEU A 132 -11.50 8.94 7.67
N ALA A 133 -11.95 10.17 7.56
CA ALA A 133 -11.38 11.16 6.67
C ALA A 133 -11.34 12.52 7.38
N GLU A 134 -10.21 12.83 8.00
CA GLU A 134 -9.92 14.11 8.65
C GLU A 134 -9.01 14.95 7.75
N ARG A 135 -9.62 15.75 6.91
CA ARG A 135 -8.90 16.63 5.97
C ARG A 135 -8.07 17.69 6.72
N PRO A 136 -6.82 17.93 6.32
CA PRO A 136 -6.02 17.21 5.34
C PRO A 136 -5.04 16.23 6.01
N ARG A 137 -5.38 15.65 7.14
CA ARG A 137 -4.45 15.00 8.07
C ARG A 137 -4.46 13.48 8.05
N VAL A 138 -5.64 12.87 8.00
CA VAL A 138 -5.78 11.43 8.20
C VAL A 138 -6.83 10.87 7.26
N LEU A 139 -6.48 9.79 6.56
CA LEU A 139 -7.39 8.94 5.81
C LEU A 139 -7.21 7.50 6.27
N VAL A 140 -8.28 6.86 6.72
CA VAL A 140 -8.31 5.44 7.11
C VAL A 140 -9.23 4.70 6.18
N LEU A 141 -8.70 3.72 5.49
CA LEU A 141 -9.41 2.83 4.58
C LEU A 141 -9.42 1.42 5.17
N HIS A 142 -10.54 0.75 5.07
CA HIS A 142 -10.76 -0.59 5.61
C HIS A 142 -11.33 -1.50 4.55
N SER A 143 -10.82 -2.72 4.44
CA SER A 143 -11.34 -3.71 3.50
C SER A 143 -11.44 -5.10 4.11
N ARG A 144 -12.48 -5.81 3.68
CA ARG A 144 -12.72 -7.24 3.90
C ARG A 144 -12.94 -8.01 2.61
N THR A 145 -12.71 -7.36 1.47
CA THR A 145 -13.08 -7.90 0.15
C THR A 145 -11.88 -8.36 -0.67
N HIS A 146 -10.64 -8.17 -0.19
CA HIS A 146 -9.42 -8.56 -0.91
C HIS A 146 -9.10 -10.06 -0.74
N ILE A 147 -10.10 -10.89 -0.98
CA ILE A 147 -9.99 -12.35 -0.99
C ILE A 147 -10.36 -12.85 -2.38
N PRO A 148 -9.65 -13.85 -2.93
CA PRO A 148 -10.06 -14.44 -4.20
C PRO A 148 -11.51 -14.95 -4.14
N PRO A 149 -12.32 -14.75 -5.19
CA PRO A 149 -13.72 -15.19 -5.22
C PRO A 149 -13.89 -16.67 -4.85
N GLY A 150 -14.86 -16.95 -3.96
CA GLY A 150 -15.19 -18.32 -3.52
C GLY A 150 -14.20 -18.95 -2.52
N TRP A 151 -13.17 -18.22 -2.09
CA TRP A 151 -12.24 -18.75 -1.09
C TRP A 151 -12.80 -18.69 0.33
N ASP A 152 -13.68 -17.76 0.60
CA ASP A 152 -14.48 -17.69 1.83
C ASP A 152 -15.30 -18.97 2.02
N GLU A 153 -16.10 -19.36 1.04
CA GLU A 153 -16.90 -20.58 1.07
C GLU A 153 -16.05 -21.86 1.08
N ARG A 154 -14.99 -21.90 0.27
CA ARG A 154 -14.19 -23.11 0.06
C ARG A 154 -13.20 -23.39 1.18
N PHE A 155 -12.60 -22.36 1.75
CA PHE A 155 -11.48 -22.46 2.69
C PHE A 155 -11.71 -21.73 4.01
N GLY A 156 -12.88 -21.10 4.21
CA GLY A 156 -13.13 -20.23 5.33
C GLY A 156 -12.20 -19.02 5.33
N ALA A 157 -11.80 -18.54 4.13
CA ALA A 157 -10.89 -17.42 4.03
C ALA A 157 -11.58 -16.14 4.50
N ALA A 158 -10.90 -15.41 5.36
CA ALA A 158 -11.30 -14.08 5.82
C ALA A 158 -10.08 -13.16 5.83
N LEU A 159 -10.30 -11.91 5.46
CA LEU A 159 -9.30 -10.86 5.51
C LEU A 159 -9.89 -9.65 6.22
N ASP A 160 -9.11 -9.06 7.09
CA ASP A 160 -9.37 -7.76 7.67
C ASP A 160 -8.14 -6.89 7.41
N TRP A 161 -8.30 -5.77 6.67
CA TRP A 161 -7.18 -4.96 6.22
C TRP A 161 -7.47 -3.48 6.37
N VAL A 162 -6.66 -2.80 7.15
CA VAL A 162 -6.70 -1.34 7.32
C VAL A 162 -5.49 -0.70 6.67
N TRP A 163 -5.74 0.36 5.92
CA TRP A 163 -4.73 1.18 5.28
C TRP A 163 -4.87 2.63 5.75
N THR A 164 -3.94 3.07 6.58
CA THR A 164 -3.94 4.41 7.17
C THR A 164 -2.90 5.29 6.49
N PHE A 165 -3.32 6.48 6.12
CA PHE A 165 -2.48 7.56 5.61
C PHE A 165 -2.50 8.72 6.59
N THR A 166 -1.34 9.19 7.05
CA THR A 166 -1.24 10.43 7.83
C THR A 166 -0.35 11.44 7.12
N LEU A 167 -0.75 12.71 7.18
CA LEU A 167 -0.08 13.84 6.55
C LEU A 167 0.30 14.85 7.64
N ASP A 168 1.55 14.79 8.09
CA ASP A 168 2.08 15.68 9.08
C ASP A 168 2.87 16.81 8.39
N PRO A 169 2.54 18.11 8.57
CA PRO A 169 3.34 19.19 7.98
C PRO A 169 4.73 19.18 8.60
N VAL A 170 5.75 19.30 7.76
CA VAL A 170 7.13 19.50 8.19
C VAL A 170 7.44 20.99 8.22
N ASP A 171 7.01 21.70 7.17
CA ASP A 171 7.08 23.14 7.00
C ASP A 171 5.92 23.62 6.10
N LEU A 172 5.95 24.88 5.64
CA LEU A 172 4.90 25.46 4.79
C LEU A 172 4.80 24.80 3.40
N GLY A 173 5.85 24.16 2.94
CA GLY A 173 5.96 23.59 1.59
C GLY A 173 6.19 22.09 1.57
N SER A 174 6.19 21.42 2.72
CA SER A 174 6.45 19.98 2.74
C SER A 174 5.64 19.20 3.77
N THR A 175 5.32 17.96 3.42
CA THR A 175 4.48 17.06 4.21
C THR A 175 5.21 15.74 4.46
N ARG A 176 5.26 15.31 5.70
CA ARG A 176 5.64 13.94 6.06
C ARG A 176 4.41 13.06 5.93
N MET A 177 4.41 12.19 4.92
CA MET A 177 3.38 11.19 4.69
C MET A 177 3.83 9.87 5.29
N LEU A 178 3.05 9.34 6.22
CA LEU A 178 3.21 7.99 6.75
C LEU A 178 2.05 7.13 6.27
N VAL A 179 2.39 5.95 5.77
CA VAL A 179 1.44 4.94 5.32
C VAL A 179 1.62 3.70 6.18
N ARG A 180 0.56 3.27 6.86
CA ARG A 180 0.52 2.03 7.64
C ARG A 180 -0.51 1.08 7.09
N ASN A 181 -0.08 -0.14 6.80
CA ASN A 181 -0.98 -1.27 6.56
C ASN A 181 -1.01 -2.16 7.80
N ARG A 182 -2.19 -2.56 8.20
CA ARG A 182 -2.44 -3.58 9.22
C ARG A 182 -3.41 -4.59 8.67
N GLY A 183 -3.18 -5.86 8.93
CA GLY A 183 -4.13 -6.87 8.51
C GLY A 183 -4.04 -8.15 9.31
N ALA A 184 -5.11 -8.92 9.22
CA ALA A 184 -5.22 -10.28 9.72
C ALA A 184 -5.89 -11.13 8.64
N VAL A 185 -5.39 -12.34 8.45
CA VAL A 185 -5.89 -13.27 7.43
C VAL A 185 -6.15 -14.63 8.07
N GLU A 186 -7.26 -15.23 7.71
CA GLU A 186 -7.61 -16.59 8.10
C GLU A 186 -7.84 -17.45 6.84
N PRO A 187 -7.58 -18.75 6.91
CA PRO A 187 -6.89 -19.48 7.98
C PRO A 187 -5.36 -19.23 8.01
N GLY A 188 -4.67 -19.68 9.05
CA GLY A 188 -3.25 -19.37 9.29
C GLY A 188 -2.28 -19.74 8.17
N TRP A 189 -2.56 -20.76 7.35
CA TRP A 189 -1.74 -21.06 6.17
C TRP A 189 -1.87 -19.98 5.09
N LEU A 190 -3.06 -19.39 4.95
CA LEU A 190 -3.31 -18.28 4.03
C LEU A 190 -2.62 -17.02 4.53
N ASP A 191 -2.67 -16.74 5.84
CA ASP A 191 -1.95 -15.64 6.48
C ASP A 191 -0.44 -15.71 6.21
N LEU A 192 0.16 -16.90 6.34
CA LEU A 192 1.57 -17.09 6.02
C LEU A 192 1.88 -16.72 4.56
N GLY A 193 1.03 -17.15 3.61
CA GLY A 193 1.14 -16.82 2.21
C GLY A 193 1.00 -15.32 1.94
N TYR A 194 0.01 -14.68 2.56
CA TYR A 194 -0.19 -13.24 2.48
C TYR A 194 1.01 -12.46 3.02
N ARG A 195 1.51 -12.77 4.20
CA ARG A 195 2.70 -12.11 4.76
C ARG A 195 3.94 -12.27 3.88
N ALA A 196 4.12 -13.44 3.30
CA ALA A 196 5.25 -13.70 2.41
C ALA A 196 5.16 -12.91 1.10
N ALA A 197 3.96 -12.78 0.52
CA ALA A 197 3.76 -12.12 -0.77
C ALA A 197 3.49 -10.62 -0.63
N ILE A 198 2.60 -10.23 0.29
CA ILE A 198 2.13 -8.84 0.42
C ILE A 198 3.23 -7.93 0.94
N THR A 199 4.05 -8.37 1.91
CA THR A 199 5.07 -7.49 2.49
C THR A 199 6.08 -6.95 1.44
N PRO A 200 6.68 -7.75 0.56
CA PRO A 200 7.54 -7.21 -0.50
C PRO A 200 6.74 -6.46 -1.60
N ALA A 201 5.51 -6.90 -1.92
CA ALA A 201 4.66 -6.20 -2.89
C ALA A 201 4.26 -4.81 -2.40
N ASP A 202 3.88 -4.67 -1.12
CA ASP A 202 3.56 -3.40 -0.47
C ASP A 202 4.75 -2.42 -0.53
N HIS A 203 5.97 -2.90 -0.34
CA HIS A 203 7.16 -2.05 -0.52
C HIS A 203 7.26 -1.46 -1.93
N ILE A 204 7.08 -2.30 -2.95
CA ILE A 204 7.17 -1.88 -4.35
C ILE A 204 6.06 -0.87 -4.66
N MET A 205 4.84 -1.18 -4.23
CA MET A 205 3.64 -0.38 -4.47
C MET A 205 3.73 0.97 -3.75
N THR A 206 3.98 0.98 -2.45
CA THR A 206 4.02 2.22 -1.65
C THR A 206 5.19 3.12 -2.04
N ARG A 207 6.36 2.54 -2.35
CA ARG A 207 7.48 3.32 -2.89
C ARG A 207 7.16 3.92 -4.26
N GLY A 208 6.45 3.18 -5.09
CA GLY A 208 5.95 3.66 -6.38
C GLY A 208 4.98 4.82 -6.21
N MET A 209 4.02 4.67 -5.28
CA MET A 209 3.05 5.70 -4.91
C MET A 209 3.74 6.99 -4.43
N PHE A 210 4.69 6.92 -3.50
CA PHE A 210 5.42 8.10 -3.03
C PHE A 210 6.12 8.85 -4.17
N ARG A 211 6.82 8.15 -5.04
CA ARG A 211 7.48 8.75 -6.22
C ARG A 211 6.48 9.34 -7.20
N GLY A 212 5.36 8.64 -7.39
CA GLY A 212 4.27 9.11 -8.24
C GLY A 212 3.62 10.38 -7.71
N LEU A 213 3.38 10.45 -6.39
CA LEU A 213 2.86 11.64 -5.73
C LEU A 213 3.87 12.79 -5.77
N GLU A 214 5.14 12.53 -5.43
CA GLU A 214 6.19 13.56 -5.48
C GLU A 214 6.28 14.21 -6.86
N ARG A 215 6.26 13.42 -7.93
CA ARG A 215 6.29 13.96 -9.30
C ARG A 215 5.09 14.89 -9.56
N ARG A 216 3.89 14.48 -9.17
CA ARG A 216 2.63 15.20 -9.42
C ARG A 216 2.54 16.51 -8.66
N VAL A 217 2.91 16.50 -7.39
CA VAL A 217 2.91 17.73 -6.58
C VAL A 217 3.96 18.73 -7.08
N ARG A 218 5.12 18.27 -7.56
CA ARG A 218 6.12 19.16 -8.21
C ARG A 218 5.59 19.76 -9.52
N GLN A 219 4.92 18.98 -10.33
CA GLN A 219 4.33 19.46 -11.60
C GLN A 219 3.25 20.51 -11.35
N ALA A 220 2.39 20.30 -10.35
CA ALA A 220 1.34 21.26 -9.99
C ALA A 220 1.89 22.58 -9.43
N ALA A 221 3.10 22.59 -8.86
CA ALA A 221 3.75 23.81 -8.38
C ALA A 221 4.37 24.66 -9.52
N THR A 222 4.52 24.09 -10.72
CA THR A 222 5.13 24.76 -11.88
C THR A 222 4.11 25.15 -12.97
N SER A 223 2.83 24.82 -12.77
CA SER A 223 1.70 25.14 -13.67
C SER A 223 0.93 26.33 -13.16
#